data_e79e89a5868c02ac3563a976ddb973f5
#
_entry.id   e79e89a5868c02ac3563a976ddb973f5
#
_cell.length_a   1.000
_cell.length_b   1.000
_cell.length_c   1.000
_cell.angle_alpha   90.00
_cell.angle_beta   90.00
_cell.angle_gamma   90.00
#
_symmetry.space_group_name_H-M   'P 1'
#
loop_
_entity.id
_entity.type
_entity.pdbx_description
1 polymer ?
#
loop_
_entity_poly.entity_id
_entity_poly.type
_entity_poly.pdbx_seq_one_letter_code
_entity_poly.pdbx_strand_id
1 'polypeptide(L)'
;MSAAALGATTGVSGGATAVGYGAFALGDNTTTVGSFAGAGTTNAGVTSIGANANAFGGPAGLYSTAIGAGSNPSGSVFVQSLGAYSVAIGGGDGTGATPARAVGNSSVAIGASTVANTVNSTVVGSSSSATGIGSGTFGTGQTVVGTNSYSVGANNSVTGDSSGAFGTGQTVNGNGSFAIGDPNTVNGNNSFVFGDGNTVNGTNQSGWGNNVQAIGANNTVASTANSSGSTVMGTGNTVNGANAVAIGTGVTVAGDSAIAIGTASQATGANATALGPNATAGFANSTAIGAGATTTAVNQVSIGTTTNTYKMAGITSAASTAAQSGPTSFVTTDAAGNLAATSFNPANFQTQINSLSSQITDNRLEARTGTAVALAAGSMPSLQPGRKFALSAGYGNFQGANAFAIGATALLYDSKQYAIVGNVGGGVGLERSVAGGRGAVSLQW
;
A
#
# COMPACT_ATOMS: atom_id res chain seq x y z
N MET A 1 39.87 53.63 -38.98
CA MET A 1 39.63 54.87 -38.23
C MET A 1 39.11 54.50 -36.86
N SER A 2 39.99 54.49 -35.87
CA SER A 2 39.57 54.42 -34.47
C SER A 2 39.02 55.79 -34.09
N ALA A 3 37.72 55.90 -33.87
CA ALA A 3 37.17 57.07 -33.20
C ALA A 3 37.63 56.98 -31.75
N ALA A 4 38.79 57.49 -31.48
CA ALA A 4 39.34 57.53 -30.12
C ALA A 4 38.56 58.55 -29.31
N ALA A 5 37.66 58.04 -28.43
CA ALA A 5 37.27 58.82 -27.27
C ALA A 5 38.53 59.10 -26.45
N LEU A 6 38.66 60.34 -25.89
CA LEU A 6 39.77 60.67 -25.05
C LEU A 6 40.14 59.58 -24.03
N GLY A 7 41.43 59.13 -24.08
CA GLY A 7 41.93 58.12 -23.14
C GLY A 7 41.70 56.65 -23.47
N ALA A 8 41.20 56.28 -24.67
CA ALA A 8 41.14 54.88 -25.11
C ALA A 8 42.54 54.35 -25.43
N THR A 9 42.86 53.13 -24.99
CA THR A 9 44.15 52.47 -25.22
C THR A 9 43.95 51.12 -25.91
N THR A 10 44.66 50.90 -27.04
CA THR A 10 44.68 49.57 -27.70
C THR A 10 46.05 48.92 -27.48
N GLY A 11 46.08 47.59 -27.35
CA GLY A 11 47.32 46.79 -27.28
C GLY A 11 48.05 46.71 -28.62
N VAL A 12 49.21 46.13 -28.61
CA VAL A 12 50.22 46.20 -29.72
C VAL A 12 50.07 45.14 -30.79
N SER A 13 49.12 44.13 -30.67
CA SER A 13 48.96 43.06 -31.63
C SER A 13 47.56 43.02 -32.23
N GLY A 14 47.44 42.59 -33.45
CA GLY A 14 46.38 42.78 -34.40
C GLY A 14 44.94 42.70 -33.93
N GLY A 15 44.10 43.62 -34.42
CA GLY A 15 42.63 43.53 -34.33
C GLY A 15 41.99 44.13 -33.07
N ALA A 16 42.68 44.78 -32.18
CA ALA A 16 42.11 45.38 -30.98
C ALA A 16 41.30 46.66 -31.28
N THR A 17 40.12 46.80 -30.68
CA THR A 17 39.21 47.94 -30.77
C THR A 17 38.88 48.51 -29.39
N ALA A 18 39.16 49.80 -29.15
CA ALA A 18 38.78 50.51 -27.94
C ALA A 18 37.94 51.73 -28.24
N VAL A 19 36.75 51.89 -27.74
CA VAL A 19 35.88 53.05 -27.92
C VAL A 19 35.29 53.47 -26.56
N GLY A 20 35.65 54.70 -26.13
CA GLY A 20 35.16 55.26 -24.87
C GLY A 20 36.26 55.82 -23.97
N TYR A 21 35.89 56.71 -23.06
CA TYR A 21 36.86 57.31 -22.13
C TYR A 21 37.47 56.20 -21.23
N GLY A 22 38.80 56.12 -21.21
CA GLY A 22 39.48 55.08 -20.40
C GLY A 22 39.23 53.66 -20.82
N ALA A 23 38.70 53.35 -21.99
CA ALA A 23 38.53 51.99 -22.49
C ALA A 23 39.87 51.32 -22.80
N PHE A 24 40.08 50.07 -22.43
CA PHE A 24 41.31 49.31 -22.60
C PHE A 24 41.13 48.07 -23.43
N ALA A 25 41.77 47.92 -24.55
CA ALA A 25 41.81 46.72 -25.39
C ALA A 25 43.29 46.29 -25.57
N LEU A 26 43.83 45.58 -24.57
CA LEU A 26 45.26 45.26 -24.49
C LEU A 26 45.62 43.87 -25.04
N GLY A 27 44.68 42.98 -25.18
CA GLY A 27 44.86 41.62 -25.75
C GLY A 27 44.57 41.62 -27.26
N ASP A 28 45.11 40.61 -27.99
CA ASP A 28 44.82 40.39 -29.39
C ASP A 28 43.35 40.16 -29.68
N ASN A 29 42.80 40.74 -30.76
CA ASN A 29 41.38 40.60 -31.13
C ASN A 29 40.37 40.99 -30.02
N THR A 30 40.76 41.91 -29.14
CA THR A 30 39.92 42.40 -28.03
C THR A 30 39.04 43.56 -28.50
N THR A 31 37.78 43.55 -28.11
CA THR A 31 36.82 44.63 -28.37
C THR A 31 36.31 45.22 -27.07
N THR A 32 36.56 46.53 -26.83
CA THR A 32 36.04 47.24 -25.68
C THR A 32 35.28 48.50 -26.10
N VAL A 33 34.02 48.62 -25.65
CA VAL A 33 33.11 49.72 -25.94
C VAL A 33 32.46 50.23 -24.67
N GLY A 34 32.76 51.42 -24.26
CA GLY A 34 32.19 52.02 -23.05
C GLY A 34 33.26 52.69 -22.18
N SER A 35 32.85 53.60 -21.28
CA SER A 35 33.77 54.26 -20.36
C SER A 35 34.36 53.18 -19.41
N PHE A 36 35.70 53.16 -19.30
CA PHE A 36 36.49 52.18 -18.52
C PHE A 36 36.24 50.73 -18.85
N ALA A 37 35.62 50.40 -20.00
CA ALA A 37 35.44 49.02 -20.43
C ALA A 37 36.78 48.32 -20.64
N GLY A 38 36.89 47.04 -20.14
CA GLY A 38 38.11 46.22 -20.29
C GLY A 38 39.33 46.72 -19.48
N ALA A 39 39.16 47.64 -18.52
CA ALA A 39 40.28 48.13 -17.72
C ALA A 39 40.94 47.00 -16.93
N GLY A 40 42.21 46.72 -17.15
CA GLY A 40 42.94 45.60 -16.55
C GLY A 40 42.92 44.30 -17.36
N THR A 41 42.28 44.27 -18.52
CA THR A 41 42.15 43.06 -19.35
C THR A 41 43.30 42.96 -20.37
N THR A 42 44.11 41.91 -20.28
CA THR A 42 45.24 41.66 -21.18
C THR A 42 45.06 40.38 -22.01
N ASN A 43 44.02 39.61 -21.79
CA ASN A 43 43.75 38.33 -22.48
C ASN A 43 43.19 38.54 -23.89
N ALA A 44 43.50 37.62 -24.80
CA ALA A 44 43.05 37.65 -26.19
C ALA A 44 41.58 37.35 -26.35
N GLY A 45 40.94 37.91 -27.38
CA GLY A 45 39.60 37.65 -27.82
C GLY A 45 38.49 38.13 -26.86
N VAL A 46 38.80 39.01 -25.93
CA VAL A 46 37.82 39.51 -24.96
C VAL A 46 36.87 40.53 -25.59
N THR A 47 35.59 40.41 -25.36
CA THR A 47 34.59 41.43 -25.71
C THR A 47 34.03 42.05 -24.44
N SER A 48 34.14 43.37 -24.28
CA SER A 48 33.63 44.11 -23.13
C SER A 48 32.81 45.31 -23.62
N ILE A 49 31.49 45.26 -23.45
CA ILE A 49 30.57 46.30 -23.94
C ILE A 49 29.76 46.87 -22.78
N GLY A 50 29.87 48.15 -22.55
CA GLY A 50 29.18 48.87 -21.47
C GLY A 50 30.15 49.57 -20.53
N ALA A 51 29.69 50.60 -19.83
CA ALA A 51 30.50 51.28 -18.86
C ALA A 51 30.99 50.35 -17.77
N ASN A 52 32.27 50.32 -17.49
CA ASN A 52 32.93 49.44 -16.53
C ASN A 52 32.76 47.92 -16.78
N ALA A 53 32.36 47.47 -17.97
CA ALA A 53 32.33 46.02 -18.27
C ALA A 53 33.77 45.46 -18.19
N ASN A 54 33.96 44.36 -17.42
CA ASN A 54 35.26 43.75 -17.10
C ASN A 54 36.31 44.77 -16.53
N ALA A 55 35.86 45.84 -15.87
CA ALA A 55 36.76 46.79 -15.25
C ALA A 55 37.25 46.31 -13.89
N PHE A 56 38.52 46.51 -13.55
CA PHE A 56 39.16 46.42 -12.23
C PHE A 56 38.92 45.11 -11.39
N GLY A 57 38.22 44.10 -11.88
CA GLY A 57 37.87 42.91 -11.12
C GLY A 57 38.75 41.67 -11.30
N GLY A 58 39.88 41.80 -11.91
CA GLY A 58 40.78 40.72 -12.36
C GLY A 58 40.78 40.58 -13.88
N PRO A 59 41.74 39.86 -14.47
CA PRO A 59 41.79 39.69 -15.91
C PRO A 59 40.57 38.93 -16.40
N ALA A 60 39.85 39.50 -17.39
CA ALA A 60 38.79 38.73 -18.09
C ALA A 60 39.36 37.44 -18.68
N GLY A 61 38.57 36.37 -18.73
CA GLY A 61 38.98 35.11 -19.30
C GLY A 61 39.30 35.20 -20.80
N LEU A 62 40.15 34.31 -21.32
CA LEU A 62 40.40 34.18 -22.74
C LEU A 62 39.11 33.99 -23.53
N TYR A 63 38.89 34.69 -24.62
CA TYR A 63 37.71 34.61 -25.50
C TYR A 63 36.38 34.79 -24.75
N SER A 64 36.38 35.59 -23.68
CA SER A 64 35.20 35.83 -22.89
C SER A 64 34.41 37.06 -23.33
N THR A 65 33.12 37.11 -22.98
CA THR A 65 32.22 38.20 -23.34
C THR A 65 31.56 38.78 -22.09
N ALA A 66 31.65 40.10 -21.89
CA ALA A 66 30.94 40.85 -20.88
C ALA A 66 30.13 41.98 -21.51
N ILE A 67 28.81 41.99 -21.35
CA ILE A 67 27.91 43.02 -21.90
C ILE A 67 27.00 43.54 -20.79
N GLY A 68 27.08 44.85 -20.57
CA GLY A 68 26.24 45.56 -19.57
C GLY A 68 27.06 46.59 -18.79
N ALA A 69 26.37 47.51 -18.16
CA ALA A 69 27.02 48.55 -17.36
C ALA A 69 27.20 48.12 -15.90
N GLY A 70 28.31 48.43 -15.31
CA GLY A 70 28.51 48.44 -13.86
C GLY A 70 28.01 49.73 -13.24
N SER A 71 27.63 49.71 -12.00
CA SER A 71 26.90 50.81 -11.36
C SER A 71 27.73 51.96 -10.81
N ASN A 72 29.07 51.88 -10.77
CA ASN A 72 29.87 52.95 -10.19
C ASN A 72 31.32 52.91 -10.67
N PRO A 73 31.91 54.04 -11.12
CA PRO A 73 33.33 54.11 -11.50
C PRO A 73 34.32 53.92 -10.34
N SER A 74 33.89 54.00 -9.08
CA SER A 74 34.73 53.81 -7.90
C SER A 74 34.40 52.55 -7.06
N GLY A 75 33.41 51.77 -7.45
CA GLY A 75 32.98 50.56 -6.73
C GLY A 75 33.31 49.27 -7.47
N SER A 76 33.47 48.18 -6.73
CA SER A 76 33.89 46.86 -7.21
C SER A 76 32.76 45.98 -7.83
N VAL A 77 31.73 46.59 -8.45
CA VAL A 77 30.56 45.87 -8.94
C VAL A 77 30.43 46.05 -10.46
N PHE A 78 30.96 45.11 -11.21
CA PHE A 78 31.02 45.15 -12.68
C PHE A 78 30.44 43.87 -13.28
N VAL A 79 29.92 43.96 -14.52
CA VAL A 79 29.72 42.76 -15.35
C VAL A 79 31.09 42.12 -15.58
N GLN A 80 31.20 40.85 -15.21
CA GLN A 80 32.49 40.15 -15.23
C GLN A 80 32.40 38.79 -15.93
N SER A 81 33.24 38.58 -16.92
CA SER A 81 33.47 37.29 -17.56
C SER A 81 34.92 36.86 -17.26
N LEU A 82 35.11 36.20 -16.09
CA LEU A 82 36.42 35.85 -15.55
C LEU A 82 36.93 34.50 -16.04
N GLY A 83 36.04 33.57 -16.36
CA GLY A 83 36.40 32.27 -16.93
C GLY A 83 36.74 32.35 -18.42
N ALA A 84 37.64 31.49 -18.89
CA ALA A 84 37.89 31.36 -20.34
C ALA A 84 36.60 30.89 -21.03
N TYR A 85 36.30 31.43 -22.20
CA TYR A 85 35.08 31.13 -22.98
C TYR A 85 33.78 31.46 -22.26
N SER A 86 33.79 32.26 -21.20
CA SER A 86 32.63 32.63 -20.43
C SER A 86 31.83 33.78 -21.02
N VAL A 87 30.54 33.85 -20.70
CA VAL A 87 29.63 34.91 -21.14
C VAL A 87 28.92 35.50 -19.92
N ALA A 88 29.04 36.81 -19.72
CA ALA A 88 28.32 37.56 -18.71
C ALA A 88 27.52 38.69 -19.39
N ILE A 89 26.20 38.66 -19.30
CA ILE A 89 25.31 39.66 -19.88
C ILE A 89 24.33 40.17 -18.83
N GLY A 90 24.41 41.43 -18.47
CA GLY A 90 23.46 42.02 -17.51
C GLY A 90 24.13 43.09 -16.66
N GLY A 91 23.58 44.29 -16.65
CA GLY A 91 24.00 45.38 -15.81
C GLY A 91 23.46 45.34 -14.38
N GLY A 92 24.05 46.09 -13.48
CA GLY A 92 23.51 46.41 -12.17
C GLY A 92 22.84 47.80 -12.18
N ASP A 93 21.91 48.03 -11.27
CA ASP A 93 21.19 49.30 -11.14
C ASP A 93 21.85 50.28 -10.15
N GLY A 94 22.90 49.83 -9.49
CA GLY A 94 23.59 50.64 -8.47
C GLY A 94 22.94 50.76 -7.13
N THR A 95 21.74 50.19 -6.96
CA THR A 95 20.95 50.31 -5.73
C THR A 95 20.70 48.98 -5.02
N GLY A 96 20.76 47.86 -5.70
CA GLY A 96 20.53 46.53 -5.12
C GLY A 96 20.86 45.39 -6.05
N ALA A 97 20.61 45.56 -7.36
CA ALA A 97 20.95 44.53 -8.34
C ALA A 97 22.44 44.58 -8.69
N THR A 98 23.15 43.51 -8.50
CA THR A 98 24.55 43.37 -8.93
C THR A 98 24.60 42.98 -10.41
N PRO A 99 25.64 43.35 -11.15
CA PRO A 99 25.83 42.86 -12.51
C PRO A 99 26.06 41.35 -12.61
N ALA A 100 25.86 40.81 -13.81
CA ALA A 100 26.14 39.40 -14.10
C ALA A 100 27.62 39.05 -13.94
N ARG A 101 27.91 37.87 -13.38
CA ARG A 101 29.26 37.35 -13.17
C ARG A 101 29.39 35.91 -13.67
N ALA A 102 30.21 35.70 -14.69
CA ALA A 102 30.57 34.38 -15.19
C ALA A 102 32.03 34.09 -14.79
N VAL A 103 32.21 33.32 -13.73
CA VAL A 103 33.52 33.09 -13.08
C VAL A 103 34.16 31.80 -13.55
N GLY A 104 33.39 30.75 -13.77
CA GLY A 104 33.92 29.48 -14.25
C GLY A 104 34.26 29.47 -15.74
N ASN A 105 35.18 28.63 -16.15
CA ASN A 105 35.44 28.40 -17.58
C ASN A 105 34.19 27.87 -18.28
N SER A 106 33.93 28.36 -19.51
CA SER A 106 32.74 28.00 -20.29
C SER A 106 31.42 28.26 -19.54
N SER A 107 31.42 29.17 -18.57
CA SER A 107 30.21 29.52 -17.83
C SER A 107 29.40 30.62 -18.52
N VAL A 108 28.08 30.62 -18.25
CA VAL A 108 27.16 31.63 -18.81
C VAL A 108 26.36 32.25 -17.66
N ALA A 109 26.39 33.59 -17.56
CA ALA A 109 25.58 34.34 -16.59
C ALA A 109 24.82 35.45 -17.36
N ILE A 110 23.50 35.33 -17.45
CA ILE A 110 22.64 36.28 -18.17
C ILE A 110 21.56 36.80 -17.23
N GLY A 111 21.57 38.10 -16.97
CA GLY A 111 20.63 38.82 -16.14
C GLY A 111 21.23 39.47 -14.91
N ALA A 112 20.50 40.37 -14.29
CA ALA A 112 20.96 41.09 -13.10
C ALA A 112 21.11 40.16 -11.89
N SER A 113 22.15 40.34 -11.11
CA SER A 113 22.47 39.53 -9.91
C SER A 113 22.65 38.04 -10.21
N THR A 114 23.09 37.66 -11.40
CA THR A 114 23.37 36.27 -11.76
C THR A 114 24.83 35.91 -11.54
N VAL A 115 25.10 34.70 -10.99
CA VAL A 115 26.47 34.23 -10.74
C VAL A 115 26.61 32.78 -11.23
N ALA A 116 27.38 32.59 -12.31
CA ALA A 116 27.82 31.29 -12.79
C ALA A 116 29.27 31.05 -12.32
N ASN A 117 29.42 30.36 -11.19
CA ASN A 117 30.66 30.36 -10.41
C ASN A 117 31.65 29.27 -10.81
N THR A 118 31.22 28.23 -11.48
CA THR A 118 32.00 27.01 -11.74
C THR A 118 32.05 26.67 -13.22
N VAL A 119 32.94 25.74 -13.58
CA VAL A 119 33.11 25.26 -14.95
C VAL A 119 31.80 24.72 -15.52
N ASN A 120 31.47 25.12 -16.74
CA ASN A 120 30.26 24.74 -17.47
C ASN A 120 28.94 25.07 -16.77
N SER A 121 28.96 26.01 -15.81
CA SER A 121 27.72 26.45 -15.17
C SER A 121 26.95 27.46 -16.01
N THR A 122 25.62 27.38 -16.00
CA THR A 122 24.75 28.29 -16.77
C THR A 122 23.70 28.92 -15.86
N VAL A 123 23.62 30.24 -15.85
CA VAL A 123 22.63 31.00 -15.09
C VAL A 123 21.93 31.98 -16.02
N VAL A 124 20.62 31.84 -16.18
CA VAL A 124 19.79 32.75 -16.97
C VAL A 124 18.60 33.21 -16.13
N GLY A 125 18.49 34.53 -15.97
CA GLY A 125 17.37 35.09 -15.19
C GLY A 125 17.80 36.28 -14.32
N SER A 126 17.35 36.30 -13.07
CA SER A 126 17.77 37.32 -12.11
C SER A 126 17.96 36.75 -10.71
N SER A 127 18.86 37.33 -9.92
CA SER A 127 19.11 36.94 -8.52
C SER A 127 19.38 35.43 -8.34
N SER A 128 20.05 34.82 -9.33
CA SER A 128 20.22 33.36 -9.37
C SER A 128 21.73 33.00 -9.38
N SER A 129 22.05 31.82 -8.80
CA SER A 129 23.41 31.34 -8.63
C SER A 129 23.55 29.86 -8.96
N ALA A 130 24.59 29.51 -9.74
CA ALA A 130 24.99 28.12 -9.98
C ALA A 130 26.47 27.97 -9.56
N THR A 131 26.70 27.20 -8.51
CA THR A 131 28.01 26.93 -7.91
C THR A 131 28.48 25.49 -8.06
N GLY A 132 27.61 24.57 -8.52
CA GLY A 132 27.97 23.22 -8.91
C GLY A 132 28.60 23.15 -10.30
N ILE A 133 29.57 22.28 -10.52
CA ILE A 133 30.16 22.06 -11.85
C ILE A 133 29.09 21.52 -12.80
N GLY A 134 28.98 22.05 -13.99
CA GLY A 134 27.99 21.65 -14.99
C GLY A 134 26.54 21.92 -14.58
N SER A 135 26.32 22.77 -13.58
CA SER A 135 24.98 23.08 -13.09
C SER A 135 24.31 24.24 -13.82
N GLY A 136 22.98 24.34 -13.74
CA GLY A 136 22.28 25.41 -14.42
C GLY A 136 21.02 25.90 -13.71
N THR A 137 20.71 27.20 -13.92
CA THR A 137 19.47 27.82 -13.46
C THR A 137 18.81 28.62 -14.58
N PHE A 138 17.47 28.55 -14.64
CA PHE A 138 16.64 29.35 -15.52
C PHE A 138 15.48 29.96 -14.73
N GLY A 139 15.51 31.27 -14.51
CA GLY A 139 14.46 31.97 -13.77
C GLY A 139 15.01 32.88 -12.66
N THR A 140 14.21 33.12 -11.63
CA THR A 140 14.50 34.12 -10.61
C THR A 140 14.77 33.51 -9.24
N GLY A 141 15.75 33.99 -8.49
CA GLY A 141 16.03 33.59 -7.12
C GLY A 141 16.49 32.12 -6.96
N GLN A 142 17.07 31.56 -8.03
CA GLN A 142 17.49 30.16 -8.03
C GLN A 142 18.86 29.99 -7.35
N THR A 143 19.02 28.92 -6.59
CA THR A 143 20.33 28.53 -6.05
C THR A 143 20.60 27.07 -6.38
N VAL A 144 21.63 26.77 -7.16
CA VAL A 144 22.06 25.42 -7.48
C VAL A 144 23.51 25.22 -7.06
N VAL A 145 23.71 24.32 -6.10
CA VAL A 145 25.03 23.99 -5.55
C VAL A 145 25.48 22.60 -6.02
N GLY A 146 24.55 21.69 -6.25
CA GLY A 146 24.85 20.32 -6.68
C GLY A 146 25.51 20.27 -8.07
N THR A 147 26.46 19.36 -8.24
CA THR A 147 27.14 19.11 -9.53
C THR A 147 26.14 18.46 -10.51
N ASN A 148 26.19 18.89 -11.79
CA ASN A 148 25.31 18.45 -12.86
C ASN A 148 23.81 18.57 -12.51
N SER A 149 23.44 19.59 -11.75
CA SER A 149 22.10 19.82 -11.25
C SER A 149 21.45 21.05 -11.87
N TYR A 150 20.13 21.03 -12.01
CA TYR A 150 19.42 22.08 -12.73
C TYR A 150 18.20 22.58 -11.97
N SER A 151 17.90 23.86 -12.14
CA SER A 151 16.70 24.49 -11.58
C SER A 151 16.01 25.37 -12.59
N VAL A 152 14.70 25.24 -12.72
CA VAL A 152 13.86 26.07 -13.59
C VAL A 152 12.67 26.61 -12.81
N GLY A 153 12.45 27.93 -12.86
CA GLY A 153 11.30 28.54 -12.18
C GLY A 153 11.68 29.69 -11.24
N ALA A 154 11.17 29.69 -10.01
CA ALA A 154 11.44 30.76 -9.06
C ALA A 154 11.79 30.23 -7.66
N ASN A 155 12.78 30.84 -7.01
CA ASN A 155 13.14 30.62 -5.60
C ASN A 155 13.41 29.13 -5.24
N ASN A 156 13.94 28.36 -6.17
CA ASN A 156 14.30 26.97 -5.90
C ASN A 156 15.73 26.88 -5.35
N SER A 157 15.95 25.88 -4.50
CA SER A 157 17.24 25.52 -3.93
C SER A 157 17.58 24.05 -4.24
N VAL A 158 18.66 23.79 -4.95
CA VAL A 158 19.14 22.45 -5.29
C VAL A 158 20.57 22.28 -4.81
N THR A 159 20.76 21.48 -3.78
CA THR A 159 22.08 21.17 -3.21
C THR A 159 22.55 19.76 -3.54
N GLY A 160 21.63 18.85 -3.86
CA GLY A 160 21.96 17.48 -4.27
C GLY A 160 22.62 17.42 -5.64
N ASP A 161 23.58 16.52 -5.82
CA ASP A 161 24.23 16.26 -7.11
C ASP A 161 23.29 15.51 -8.07
N SER A 162 23.40 15.76 -9.37
CA SER A 162 22.58 15.13 -10.42
C SER A 162 21.09 15.27 -10.17
N SER A 163 20.67 16.41 -9.61
CA SER A 163 19.32 16.65 -9.11
C SER A 163 18.65 17.80 -9.86
N GLY A 164 17.31 17.89 -9.73
CA GLY A 164 16.56 18.91 -10.44
C GLY A 164 15.36 19.47 -9.69
N ALA A 165 15.08 20.76 -9.94
CA ALA A 165 13.91 21.46 -9.42
C ALA A 165 13.18 22.20 -10.54
N PHE A 166 11.87 21.97 -10.69
CA PHE A 166 11.04 22.65 -11.68
C PHE A 166 9.78 23.22 -11.01
N GLY A 167 9.62 24.53 -11.06
CA GLY A 167 8.49 25.22 -10.41
C GLY A 167 8.94 26.31 -9.45
N THR A 168 8.24 26.46 -8.34
CA THR A 168 8.50 27.54 -7.38
C THR A 168 8.77 27.01 -5.97
N GLY A 169 9.80 27.56 -5.31
CA GLY A 169 10.07 27.28 -3.90
C GLY A 169 10.52 25.85 -3.59
N GLN A 170 11.02 25.11 -4.58
CA GLN A 170 11.49 23.75 -4.39
C GLN A 170 12.76 23.70 -3.54
N THR A 171 12.87 22.73 -2.66
CA THR A 171 14.09 22.41 -1.92
C THR A 171 14.50 20.97 -2.21
N VAL A 172 15.62 20.76 -2.91
CA VAL A 172 16.12 19.45 -3.29
C VAL A 172 17.55 19.27 -2.77
N ASN A 173 17.69 18.53 -1.68
CA ASN A 173 18.98 18.26 -1.06
C ASN A 173 19.49 16.84 -1.33
N GLY A 174 18.59 15.91 -1.67
CA GLY A 174 18.97 14.53 -2.00
C GLY A 174 19.65 14.43 -3.36
N ASN A 175 20.70 13.63 -3.46
CA ASN A 175 21.39 13.34 -4.71
C ASN A 175 20.50 12.49 -5.64
N GLY A 176 20.56 12.74 -6.94
CA GLY A 176 19.73 12.03 -7.93
C GLY A 176 18.23 12.28 -7.78
N SER A 177 17.84 13.36 -7.11
CA SER A 177 16.45 13.61 -6.75
C SER A 177 15.83 14.75 -7.55
N PHE A 178 14.51 14.65 -7.80
CA PHE A 178 13.79 15.63 -8.60
C PHE A 178 12.50 16.07 -7.91
N ALA A 179 12.25 17.39 -7.95
CA ALA A 179 10.99 17.99 -7.49
C ALA A 179 10.36 18.80 -8.62
N ILE A 180 9.07 18.58 -8.87
CA ILE A 180 8.27 19.29 -9.86
C ILE A 180 6.98 19.77 -9.21
N GLY A 181 6.67 21.06 -9.33
CA GLY A 181 5.45 21.67 -8.76
C GLY A 181 5.75 22.88 -7.88
N ASP A 182 5.04 23.03 -6.74
CA ASP A 182 5.10 24.24 -5.93
C ASP A 182 4.67 24.00 -4.47
N PRO A 183 5.41 24.40 -3.43
CA PRO A 183 6.80 24.04 -3.19
C PRO A 183 6.89 22.56 -2.70
N ASN A 184 7.97 21.88 -2.96
CA ASN A 184 8.27 20.57 -2.38
C ASN A 184 9.62 20.57 -1.66
N THR A 185 9.76 19.70 -0.65
CA THR A 185 11.03 19.46 0.06
C THR A 185 11.46 18.01 -0.13
N VAL A 186 12.65 17.77 -0.69
CA VAL A 186 13.18 16.45 -0.99
C VAL A 186 14.60 16.32 -0.44
N ASN A 187 14.74 15.67 0.71
CA ASN A 187 16.03 15.42 1.35
C ASN A 187 16.54 13.98 1.17
N GLY A 188 15.68 13.07 0.70
CA GLY A 188 16.07 11.68 0.39
C GLY A 188 16.72 11.58 -1.00
N ASN A 189 17.71 10.70 -1.14
CA ASN A 189 18.39 10.46 -2.41
C ASN A 189 17.53 9.63 -3.38
N ASN A 190 17.73 9.81 -4.69
CA ASN A 190 17.05 9.08 -5.76
C ASN A 190 15.52 9.14 -5.63
N SER A 191 15.00 10.25 -5.12
CA SER A 191 13.59 10.44 -4.86
C SER A 191 12.95 11.34 -5.91
N PHE A 192 11.73 11.01 -6.31
CA PHE A 192 10.96 11.76 -7.29
C PHE A 192 9.67 12.28 -6.66
N VAL A 193 9.48 13.61 -6.73
CA VAL A 193 8.30 14.28 -6.16
C VAL A 193 7.61 15.12 -7.22
N PHE A 194 6.33 14.92 -7.41
CA PHE A 194 5.50 15.65 -8.34
C PHE A 194 4.24 16.18 -7.66
N GLY A 195 4.02 17.49 -7.71
CA GLY A 195 2.85 18.17 -7.12
C GLY A 195 3.25 19.24 -6.11
N ASP A 196 2.38 19.57 -5.18
CA ASP A 196 2.53 20.72 -4.33
C ASP A 196 2.60 20.36 -2.84
N GLY A 197 3.47 21.01 -2.09
CA GLY A 197 3.54 20.88 -0.64
C GLY A 197 4.02 19.51 -0.13
N ASN A 198 4.62 18.67 -0.98
CA ASN A 198 5.08 17.36 -0.53
C ASN A 198 6.42 17.48 0.21
N THR A 199 6.58 16.70 1.26
CA THR A 199 7.79 16.65 2.07
C THR A 199 8.31 15.22 2.19
N VAL A 200 9.52 14.98 1.69
CA VAL A 200 10.27 13.73 1.84
C VAL A 200 11.45 13.96 2.75
N ASN A 201 11.50 13.28 3.89
CA ASN A 201 12.52 13.43 4.91
C ASN A 201 12.69 14.90 5.37
N GLY A 202 11.61 15.52 5.82
CA GLY A 202 11.60 16.93 6.23
C GLY A 202 12.60 17.28 7.34
N THR A 203 12.97 16.32 8.18
CA THR A 203 13.98 16.48 9.24
C THR A 203 15.40 16.30 8.73
N ASN A 204 15.59 15.98 7.46
CA ASN A 204 16.90 15.75 6.81
C ASN A 204 17.78 14.72 7.54
N GLN A 205 17.17 13.61 8.00
CA GLN A 205 17.90 12.53 8.62
C GLN A 205 18.70 11.73 7.59
N SER A 206 19.94 11.44 7.89
CA SER A 206 20.83 10.70 6.99
C SER A 206 20.27 9.30 6.67
N GLY A 207 20.16 8.97 5.40
CA GLY A 207 19.69 7.68 4.92
C GLY A 207 18.17 7.50 4.91
N TRP A 208 17.39 8.48 5.35
CA TRP A 208 15.94 8.43 5.33
C TRP A 208 15.35 8.95 4.01
N GLY A 209 14.18 8.41 3.65
CA GLY A 209 13.41 8.88 2.50
C GLY A 209 14.09 8.68 1.16
N ASN A 210 15.02 7.75 1.03
CA ASN A 210 15.67 7.43 -0.23
C ASN A 210 14.75 6.59 -1.12
N ASN A 211 14.88 6.76 -2.45
CA ASN A 211 14.09 6.02 -3.44
C ASN A 211 12.57 6.17 -3.25
N VAL A 212 12.12 7.33 -2.78
CA VAL A 212 10.70 7.64 -2.58
C VAL A 212 10.09 8.19 -3.86
N GLN A 213 8.88 7.75 -4.19
CA GLN A 213 8.05 8.36 -5.22
C GLN A 213 6.81 8.97 -4.57
N ALA A 214 6.67 10.29 -4.61
CA ALA A 214 5.53 11.01 -4.06
C ALA A 214 4.83 11.84 -5.14
N ILE A 215 3.58 11.54 -5.41
CA ILE A 215 2.77 12.20 -6.44
C ILE A 215 1.48 12.73 -5.80
N GLY A 216 1.24 14.03 -5.95
CA GLY A 216 0.05 14.69 -5.42
C GLY A 216 0.36 15.87 -4.54
N ALA A 217 -0.45 16.12 -3.50
CA ALA A 217 -0.29 17.31 -2.69
C ALA A 217 -0.21 17.01 -1.18
N ASN A 218 0.62 17.78 -0.48
CA ASN A 218 0.73 17.76 0.98
C ASN A 218 1.04 16.38 1.58
N ASN A 219 1.76 15.52 0.85
CA ASN A 219 2.17 14.23 1.38
C ASN A 219 3.44 14.39 2.23
N THR A 220 3.48 13.68 3.35
CA THR A 220 4.61 13.67 4.28
C THR A 220 5.19 12.27 4.39
N VAL A 221 6.45 12.12 3.99
CA VAL A 221 7.15 10.83 3.94
C VAL A 221 8.43 10.92 4.78
N ALA A 222 8.69 9.90 5.59
CA ALA A 222 9.84 9.81 6.49
C ALA A 222 9.93 11.00 7.46
N SER A 223 8.83 11.30 8.15
CA SER A 223 8.78 12.38 9.14
C SER A 223 9.24 11.94 10.54
N THR A 224 8.93 10.71 10.93
CA THR A 224 9.25 10.16 12.25
C THR A 224 10.03 8.84 12.21
N ALA A 225 10.08 8.19 11.05
CA ALA A 225 10.85 6.97 10.81
C ALA A 225 11.32 6.89 9.35
N ASN A 226 12.26 6.01 9.07
CA ASN A 226 12.76 5.81 7.72
C ASN A 226 11.67 5.20 6.81
N SER A 227 11.37 5.88 5.72
CA SER A 227 10.37 5.44 4.73
C SER A 227 10.99 5.22 3.34
N SER A 228 12.24 4.81 3.28
CA SER A 228 12.93 4.56 2.00
C SER A 228 12.20 3.49 1.19
N GLY A 229 12.22 3.65 -0.14
CA GLY A 229 11.58 2.72 -1.08
C GLY A 229 10.04 2.85 -1.16
N SER A 230 9.45 3.88 -0.57
CA SER A 230 7.99 4.01 -0.49
C SER A 230 7.39 4.71 -1.71
N THR A 231 6.16 4.35 -2.05
CA THR A 231 5.33 4.97 -3.10
C THR A 231 4.10 5.62 -2.48
N VAL A 232 3.91 6.90 -2.76
CA VAL A 232 2.81 7.70 -2.21
C VAL A 232 2.08 8.42 -3.33
N MET A 233 0.76 8.24 -3.41
CA MET A 233 -0.06 8.91 -4.42
C MET A 233 -1.35 9.47 -3.80
N GLY A 234 -1.58 10.76 -4.03
CA GLY A 234 -2.79 11.43 -3.57
C GLY A 234 -2.53 12.65 -2.69
N THR A 235 -3.38 12.90 -1.72
CA THR A 235 -3.32 14.15 -0.95
C THR A 235 -3.29 13.90 0.56
N GLY A 236 -2.38 14.59 1.26
CA GLY A 236 -2.32 14.57 2.72
C GLY A 236 -1.96 13.22 3.32
N ASN A 237 -1.23 12.38 2.59
CA ASN A 237 -0.83 11.06 3.09
C ASN A 237 0.41 11.17 3.99
N THR A 238 0.46 10.34 5.02
CA THR A 238 1.60 10.25 5.95
C THR A 238 2.20 8.84 5.90
N VAL A 239 3.49 8.74 5.55
CA VAL A 239 4.19 7.47 5.42
C VAL A 239 5.47 7.48 6.25
N ASN A 240 5.54 6.58 7.22
CA ASN A 240 6.68 6.38 8.11
C ASN A 240 7.20 4.93 8.12
N GLY A 241 6.70 4.06 7.25
CA GLY A 241 7.20 2.70 7.02
C GLY A 241 8.08 2.62 5.77
N ALA A 242 9.14 1.81 5.80
CA ALA A 242 9.97 1.54 4.64
C ALA A 242 9.26 0.60 3.64
N ASN A 243 9.54 0.77 2.33
CA ASN A 243 8.93 -0.02 1.26
C ASN A 243 7.39 -0.03 1.30
N ALA A 244 6.81 1.06 1.77
CA ALA A 244 5.38 1.21 1.97
C ALA A 244 4.66 1.75 0.73
N VAL A 245 3.36 1.46 0.62
CA VAL A 245 2.49 2.01 -0.42
C VAL A 245 1.31 2.73 0.22
N ALA A 246 1.13 4.00 -0.12
CA ALA A 246 0.00 4.82 0.32
C ALA A 246 -0.69 5.46 -0.89
N ILE A 247 -1.95 5.08 -1.16
CA ILE A 247 -2.71 5.62 -2.28
C ILE A 247 -4.09 6.08 -1.80
N GLY A 248 -4.35 7.39 -1.90
CA GLY A 248 -5.63 7.98 -1.50
C GLY A 248 -5.51 9.37 -0.91
N THR A 249 -6.45 9.73 -0.07
CA THR A 249 -6.45 11.00 0.66
C THR A 249 -6.41 10.74 2.16
N GLY A 250 -5.47 11.34 2.87
CA GLY A 250 -5.33 11.19 4.32
C GLY A 250 -4.93 9.78 4.76
N VAL A 251 -4.23 9.04 3.90
CA VAL A 251 -3.75 7.67 4.19
C VAL A 251 -2.61 7.71 5.20
N THR A 252 -2.60 6.76 6.13
CA THR A 252 -1.51 6.62 7.11
C THR A 252 -0.86 5.24 6.98
N VAL A 253 0.45 5.22 6.72
CA VAL A 253 1.24 3.99 6.70
C VAL A 253 2.44 4.14 7.65
N ALA A 254 2.46 3.36 8.70
CA ALA A 254 3.58 3.34 9.66
C ALA A 254 4.33 2.01 9.69
N GLY A 255 3.72 0.94 9.18
CA GLY A 255 4.36 -0.37 9.10
C GLY A 255 5.31 -0.48 7.92
N ASP A 256 6.45 -1.14 8.13
CA ASP A 256 7.35 -1.51 7.03
C ASP A 256 6.67 -2.50 6.10
N SER A 257 6.90 -2.36 4.79
CA SER A 257 6.30 -3.19 3.74
C SER A 257 4.76 -3.22 3.79
N ALA A 258 4.15 -2.19 4.38
CA ALA A 258 2.70 -2.10 4.52
C ALA A 258 2.05 -1.37 3.32
N ILE A 259 0.81 -1.72 3.03
CA ILE A 259 0.03 -1.18 1.91
C ILE A 259 -1.28 -0.60 2.44
N ALA A 260 -1.56 0.66 2.14
CA ALA A 260 -2.85 1.29 2.43
C ALA A 260 -3.41 1.98 1.17
N ILE A 261 -4.58 1.58 0.76
CA ILE A 261 -5.27 2.10 -0.43
C ILE A 261 -6.71 2.46 -0.08
N GLY A 262 -7.05 3.73 -0.24
CA GLY A 262 -8.38 4.29 0.04
C GLY A 262 -8.32 5.52 0.94
N THR A 263 -9.36 6.35 0.90
CA THR A 263 -9.44 7.55 1.75
C THR A 263 -9.37 7.17 3.23
N ALA A 264 -8.50 7.81 3.97
CA ALA A 264 -8.29 7.60 5.40
C ALA A 264 -7.98 6.14 5.80
N SER A 265 -7.45 5.34 4.86
CA SER A 265 -7.01 3.98 5.18
C SER A 265 -5.73 4.00 6.02
N GLN A 266 -5.57 3.00 6.89
CA GLN A 266 -4.45 2.94 7.84
C GLN A 266 -3.81 1.54 7.83
N ALA A 267 -2.51 1.48 7.54
CA ALA A 267 -1.71 0.26 7.63
C ALA A 267 -0.52 0.51 8.57
N THR A 268 -0.72 0.27 9.86
CA THR A 268 0.28 0.59 10.89
C THR A 268 1.09 -0.61 11.36
N GLY A 269 0.61 -1.82 11.11
CA GLY A 269 1.37 -3.04 11.36
C GLY A 269 2.41 -3.32 10.25
N ALA A 270 3.53 -3.93 10.58
CA ALA A 270 4.50 -4.39 9.59
C ALA A 270 3.86 -5.45 8.66
N ASN A 271 4.12 -5.38 7.35
CA ASN A 271 3.52 -6.22 6.31
C ASN A 271 1.97 -6.17 6.30
N ALA A 272 1.37 -5.13 6.86
CA ALA A 272 -0.08 -5.00 6.91
C ALA A 272 -0.65 -4.47 5.58
N THR A 273 -1.88 -4.88 5.25
CA THR A 273 -2.60 -4.39 4.06
C THR A 273 -3.97 -3.84 4.46
N ALA A 274 -4.22 -2.57 4.18
CA ALA A 274 -5.51 -1.91 4.34
C ALA A 274 -6.06 -1.49 2.97
N LEU A 275 -7.14 -2.12 2.52
CA LEU A 275 -7.74 -1.88 1.21
C LEU A 275 -9.20 -1.46 1.36
N GLY A 276 -9.49 -0.21 1.15
CA GLY A 276 -10.81 0.41 1.21
C GLY A 276 -10.82 1.69 2.04
N PRO A 277 -11.81 2.57 1.85
CA PRO A 277 -11.95 3.78 2.67
C PRO A 277 -12.08 3.42 4.15
N ASN A 278 -11.34 4.11 5.03
CA ASN A 278 -11.30 3.87 6.47
C ASN A 278 -10.91 2.43 6.88
N ALA A 279 -10.35 1.62 5.98
CA ALA A 279 -9.83 0.32 6.35
C ALA A 279 -8.63 0.45 7.29
N THR A 280 -8.57 -0.37 8.35
CA THR A 280 -7.51 -0.30 9.36
C THR A 280 -6.86 -1.67 9.57
N ALA A 281 -5.59 -1.79 9.18
CA ALA A 281 -4.75 -2.96 9.42
C ALA A 281 -3.65 -2.59 10.43
N GLY A 282 -3.98 -2.71 11.73
CA GLY A 282 -3.16 -2.24 12.83
C GLY A 282 -2.11 -3.23 13.34
N PHE A 283 -2.19 -4.48 12.93
CA PHE A 283 -1.37 -5.56 13.45
C PHE A 283 -0.43 -6.13 12.38
N ALA A 284 0.70 -6.69 12.81
CA ALA A 284 1.67 -7.26 11.88
C ALA A 284 1.04 -8.41 11.05
N ASN A 285 1.39 -8.48 9.75
CA ASN A 285 0.91 -9.47 8.79
C ASN A 285 -0.63 -9.51 8.68
N SER A 286 -1.33 -8.45 9.05
CA SER A 286 -2.79 -8.42 9.00
C SER A 286 -3.29 -7.76 7.72
N THR A 287 -4.49 -8.15 7.28
CA THR A 287 -5.12 -7.62 6.07
C THR A 287 -6.56 -7.21 6.36
N ALA A 288 -6.89 -5.95 6.12
CA ALA A 288 -8.25 -5.41 6.20
C ALA A 288 -8.75 -5.07 4.80
N ILE A 289 -9.83 -5.69 4.35
CA ILE A 289 -10.41 -5.50 3.01
C ILE A 289 -11.85 -5.03 3.13
N GLY A 290 -12.16 -3.88 2.55
CA GLY A 290 -13.49 -3.28 2.52
C GLY A 290 -13.56 -1.98 3.28
N ALA A 291 -14.58 -1.18 3.00
CA ALA A 291 -14.80 0.09 3.70
C ALA A 291 -15.02 -0.15 5.20
N GLY A 292 -14.21 0.50 6.02
CA GLY A 292 -14.27 0.37 7.47
C GLY A 292 -13.83 -0.98 8.06
N ALA A 293 -13.28 -1.88 7.24
CA ALA A 293 -12.77 -3.16 7.72
C ALA A 293 -11.61 -2.94 8.70
N THR A 294 -11.60 -3.69 9.80
CA THR A 294 -10.58 -3.52 10.84
C THR A 294 -10.05 -4.86 11.30
N THR A 295 -8.73 -4.97 11.42
CA THR A 295 -8.09 -6.15 12.03
C THR A 295 -7.93 -5.96 13.53
N THR A 296 -8.02 -7.04 14.30
CA THR A 296 -7.92 -7.06 15.76
C THR A 296 -6.78 -7.91 16.29
N ALA A 297 -6.08 -8.63 15.41
CA ALA A 297 -4.99 -9.51 15.78
C ALA A 297 -3.92 -9.62 14.67
N VAL A 298 -2.74 -10.10 15.04
CA VAL A 298 -1.66 -10.46 14.10
C VAL A 298 -2.11 -11.61 13.19
N ASN A 299 -1.59 -11.63 11.95
CA ASN A 299 -1.89 -12.67 10.94
C ASN A 299 -3.39 -12.81 10.61
N GLN A 300 -4.21 -11.81 10.93
CA GLN A 300 -5.64 -11.83 10.65
C GLN A 300 -5.96 -11.24 9.28
N VAL A 301 -6.87 -11.90 8.56
CA VAL A 301 -7.54 -11.33 7.39
C VAL A 301 -8.98 -10.99 7.78
N SER A 302 -9.30 -9.70 7.81
CA SER A 302 -10.65 -9.18 8.08
C SER A 302 -11.25 -8.64 6.77
N ILE A 303 -12.41 -9.15 6.40
CA ILE A 303 -13.10 -8.73 5.18
C ILE A 303 -14.44 -8.10 5.57
N GLY A 304 -14.61 -6.81 5.28
CA GLY A 304 -15.82 -6.05 5.57
C GLY A 304 -16.05 -5.76 7.06
N THR A 305 -17.28 -5.41 7.36
CA THR A 305 -17.78 -5.07 8.69
C THR A 305 -18.97 -5.97 9.06
N THR A 306 -19.54 -5.80 10.23
CA THR A 306 -20.70 -6.58 10.70
C THR A 306 -21.98 -6.41 9.86
N THR A 307 -22.03 -5.42 8.98
CA THR A 307 -23.19 -5.15 8.11
C THR A 307 -23.04 -5.66 6.68
N ASN A 308 -21.87 -6.22 6.33
CA ASN A 308 -21.62 -6.70 4.98
C ASN A 308 -22.21 -8.10 4.75
N THR A 309 -22.67 -8.35 3.53
CA THR A 309 -23.01 -9.67 3.03
C THR A 309 -21.95 -10.15 2.05
N TYR A 310 -21.68 -11.47 2.03
CA TYR A 310 -20.60 -12.04 1.21
C TYR A 310 -21.19 -12.88 0.09
N LYS A 311 -20.80 -12.60 -1.17
CA LYS A 311 -21.14 -13.40 -2.34
C LYS A 311 -19.86 -13.94 -2.95
N MET A 312 -19.68 -15.25 -2.86
CA MET A 312 -18.58 -15.97 -3.51
C MET A 312 -19.14 -16.70 -4.73
N ALA A 313 -19.18 -16.03 -5.87
CA ALA A 313 -19.92 -16.45 -7.06
C ALA A 313 -19.52 -17.84 -7.60
N GLY A 314 -18.28 -18.24 -7.44
CA GLY A 314 -17.76 -19.52 -7.94
C GLY A 314 -17.89 -20.69 -6.98
N ILE A 315 -18.30 -20.49 -5.70
CA ILE A 315 -18.25 -21.52 -4.66
C ILE A 315 -19.14 -22.74 -4.97
N THR A 316 -20.23 -22.54 -5.71
CA THR A 316 -21.18 -23.60 -6.10
C THR A 316 -20.96 -24.12 -7.52
N SER A 317 -19.89 -23.72 -8.19
CA SER A 317 -19.61 -24.14 -9.56
C SER A 317 -19.17 -25.61 -9.63
N ALA A 318 -19.46 -26.26 -10.76
CA ALA A 318 -18.96 -27.61 -11.02
C ALA A 318 -17.41 -27.69 -10.97
N ALA A 319 -16.73 -26.61 -11.42
CA ALA A 319 -15.28 -26.52 -11.35
C ALA A 319 -14.76 -26.48 -9.90
N SER A 320 -15.39 -25.71 -9.01
CA SER A 320 -15.04 -25.70 -7.58
C SER A 320 -15.27 -27.06 -6.92
N THR A 321 -16.37 -27.73 -7.25
CA THR A 321 -16.65 -29.08 -6.76
C THR A 321 -15.61 -30.10 -7.26
N ALA A 322 -15.25 -30.02 -8.55
CA ALA A 322 -14.26 -30.93 -9.14
C ALA A 322 -12.82 -30.70 -8.63
N ALA A 323 -12.52 -29.48 -8.16
CA ALA A 323 -11.21 -29.15 -7.57
C ALA A 323 -11.04 -29.68 -6.13
N GLN A 324 -12.13 -30.07 -5.47
CA GLN A 324 -12.07 -30.66 -4.13
C GLN A 324 -11.57 -32.10 -4.20
N SER A 325 -10.57 -32.44 -3.39
CA SER A 325 -10.03 -33.78 -3.26
C SER A 325 -9.97 -34.19 -1.80
N GLY A 326 -10.29 -35.45 -1.51
CA GLY A 326 -10.32 -36.00 -0.15
C GLY A 326 -11.60 -35.68 0.64
N PRO A 327 -11.61 -35.94 1.94
CA PRO A 327 -12.76 -35.67 2.80
C PRO A 327 -13.09 -34.18 2.87
N THR A 328 -14.34 -33.82 2.63
CA THR A 328 -14.82 -32.44 2.75
C THR A 328 -15.25 -32.13 4.19
N SER A 329 -15.08 -30.87 4.60
CA SER A 329 -15.45 -30.37 5.91
C SER A 329 -16.47 -29.23 5.79
N PHE A 330 -17.28 -29.02 6.83
CA PHE A 330 -18.09 -27.81 6.93
C PHE A 330 -17.26 -26.65 7.45
N VAL A 331 -17.48 -25.47 6.87
CA VAL A 331 -16.98 -24.21 7.42
C VAL A 331 -18.00 -23.71 8.44
N THR A 332 -17.53 -23.43 9.64
CA THR A 332 -18.31 -22.81 10.72
C THR A 332 -17.83 -21.39 10.98
N THR A 333 -18.68 -20.59 11.57
CA THR A 333 -18.34 -19.25 12.05
C THR A 333 -18.78 -19.08 13.50
N ASP A 334 -18.03 -18.30 14.27
CA ASP A 334 -18.45 -17.83 15.58
C ASP A 334 -19.19 -16.49 15.50
N ALA A 335 -19.60 -15.96 16.64
CA ALA A 335 -20.29 -14.66 16.72
C ALA A 335 -19.42 -13.47 16.31
N ALA A 336 -18.10 -13.61 16.32
CA ALA A 336 -17.15 -12.60 15.87
C ALA A 336 -16.85 -12.69 14.36
N GLY A 337 -17.38 -13.70 13.66
CA GLY A 337 -17.16 -13.92 12.24
C GLY A 337 -15.89 -14.70 11.90
N ASN A 338 -15.20 -15.30 12.88
CA ASN A 338 -14.04 -16.13 12.61
C ASN A 338 -14.48 -17.42 11.93
N LEU A 339 -13.80 -17.80 10.85
CA LEU A 339 -14.07 -19.01 10.09
C LEU A 339 -13.15 -20.14 10.53
N ALA A 340 -13.72 -21.33 10.70
CA ALA A 340 -12.98 -22.55 10.97
C ALA A 340 -13.60 -23.74 10.22
N ALA A 341 -12.80 -24.75 9.92
CA ALA A 341 -13.32 -26.02 9.45
C ALA A 341 -13.63 -26.93 10.65
N THR A 342 -14.82 -27.57 10.65
CA THR A 342 -15.16 -28.57 11.65
C THR A 342 -14.76 -29.95 11.18
N SER A 343 -14.47 -30.86 12.13
CA SER A 343 -14.30 -32.28 11.87
C SER A 343 -15.62 -33.01 11.53
N PHE A 344 -16.72 -32.28 11.45
CA PHE A 344 -18.01 -32.84 11.04
C PHE A 344 -17.90 -33.32 9.58
N ASN A 345 -17.95 -34.66 9.45
CA ASN A 345 -17.92 -35.29 8.14
C ASN A 345 -19.35 -35.60 7.70
N PRO A 346 -19.86 -35.07 6.59
CA PRO A 346 -21.18 -35.41 6.05
C PRO A 346 -21.41 -36.91 5.89
N ALA A 347 -20.37 -37.66 5.50
CA ALA A 347 -20.44 -39.11 5.37
C ALA A 347 -20.71 -39.81 6.72
N ASN A 348 -20.10 -39.33 7.81
CA ASN A 348 -20.36 -39.85 9.15
C ASN A 348 -21.79 -39.56 9.58
N PHE A 349 -22.31 -38.39 9.27
CA PHE A 349 -23.71 -38.05 9.57
C PHE A 349 -24.69 -38.90 8.78
N GLN A 350 -24.44 -39.16 7.50
CA GLN A 350 -25.25 -40.07 6.70
C GLN A 350 -25.18 -41.49 7.25
N THR A 351 -24.02 -41.94 7.71
CA THR A 351 -23.87 -43.26 8.35
C THR A 351 -24.69 -43.35 9.64
N GLN A 352 -24.71 -42.30 10.45
CA GLN A 352 -25.54 -42.23 11.67
C GLN A 352 -27.05 -42.28 11.34
N ILE A 353 -27.48 -41.49 10.32
CA ILE A 353 -28.85 -41.51 9.83
C ILE A 353 -29.28 -42.93 9.38
N ASN A 354 -28.41 -43.58 8.60
CA ASN A 354 -28.69 -44.95 8.13
C ASN A 354 -28.76 -45.94 9.29
N SER A 355 -27.87 -45.82 10.28
CA SER A 355 -27.91 -46.66 11.51
C SER A 355 -29.19 -46.42 12.29
N LEU A 356 -29.60 -45.18 12.49
CA LEU A 356 -30.85 -44.84 13.18
C LEU A 356 -32.07 -45.35 12.42
N SER A 357 -32.09 -45.26 11.09
CA SER A 357 -33.15 -45.82 10.25
C SER A 357 -33.26 -47.31 10.38
N SER A 358 -32.12 -48.03 10.43
CA SER A 358 -32.08 -49.48 10.68
C SER A 358 -32.62 -49.83 12.06
N GLN A 359 -32.21 -49.10 13.12
CA GLN A 359 -32.71 -49.30 14.48
C GLN A 359 -34.22 -49.07 14.59
N ILE A 360 -34.74 -48.02 13.94
CA ILE A 360 -36.19 -47.76 13.89
C ILE A 360 -36.92 -48.93 13.23
N THR A 361 -36.39 -49.46 12.14
CA THR A 361 -36.97 -50.61 11.44
C THR A 361 -36.95 -51.85 12.31
N ASP A 362 -35.85 -52.13 12.98
CA ASP A 362 -35.68 -53.25 13.89
C ASP A 362 -36.64 -53.17 15.11
N ASN A 363 -36.70 -51.99 15.75
CA ASN A 363 -37.62 -51.77 16.88
C ASN A 363 -39.11 -51.92 16.46
N ARG A 364 -39.45 -51.47 15.25
CA ARG A 364 -40.81 -51.66 14.71
C ARG A 364 -41.16 -53.15 14.49
N LEU A 365 -40.18 -53.90 13.93
CA LEU A 365 -40.38 -55.33 13.72
C LEU A 365 -40.46 -56.12 15.05
N GLU A 366 -39.61 -55.76 16.01
CA GLU A 366 -39.63 -56.30 17.35
C GLU A 366 -40.96 -56.05 18.08
N ALA A 367 -41.46 -54.80 18.03
CA ALA A 367 -42.78 -54.46 18.61
C ALA A 367 -43.94 -55.20 17.96
N ARG A 368 -43.94 -55.35 16.63
CA ARG A 368 -44.92 -56.10 15.89
C ARG A 368 -44.87 -57.60 16.25
N THR A 369 -43.67 -58.16 16.34
CA THR A 369 -43.42 -59.54 16.73
C THR A 369 -43.92 -59.78 18.16
N GLY A 370 -43.62 -58.85 19.10
CA GLY A 370 -44.15 -58.91 20.48
C GLY A 370 -45.67 -58.89 20.54
N THR A 371 -46.32 -58.06 19.72
CA THR A 371 -47.78 -58.02 19.61
C THR A 371 -48.34 -59.34 19.04
N ALA A 372 -47.70 -59.90 18.00
CA ALA A 372 -48.06 -61.19 17.44
C ALA A 372 -47.94 -62.32 18.51
N VAL A 373 -46.88 -62.31 19.33
CA VAL A 373 -46.72 -63.24 20.47
C VAL A 373 -47.86 -63.09 21.46
N ALA A 374 -48.26 -61.88 21.82
CA ALA A 374 -49.36 -61.62 22.73
C ALA A 374 -50.70 -62.12 22.19
N LEU A 375 -50.93 -61.89 20.87
CA LEU A 375 -52.12 -62.42 20.19
C LEU A 375 -52.18 -63.95 20.16
N ALA A 376 -51.06 -64.62 19.83
CA ALA A 376 -50.95 -66.08 19.86
C ALA A 376 -51.21 -66.67 21.25
N ALA A 377 -50.58 -66.06 22.26
CA ALA A 377 -50.73 -66.47 23.64
C ALA A 377 -52.13 -66.16 24.22
N GLY A 378 -52.83 -65.14 23.66
CA GLY A 378 -54.19 -64.74 24.11
C GLY A 378 -55.34 -65.68 23.75
N SER A 379 -55.14 -66.49 22.70
CA SER A 379 -56.19 -67.36 22.13
C SER A 379 -56.29 -68.71 22.79
N MET A 380 -56.13 -68.81 24.08
CA MET A 380 -56.28 -70.09 24.82
C MET A 380 -57.74 -70.37 25.21
N PRO A 381 -58.29 -71.49 24.82
CA PRO A 381 -59.64 -71.83 25.14
C PRO A 381 -59.84 -72.16 26.61
N SER A 382 -61.05 -71.94 27.14
CA SER A 382 -61.49 -72.39 28.47
C SER A 382 -61.63 -73.90 28.52
N LEU A 383 -61.53 -74.46 29.72
CA LEU A 383 -61.79 -75.86 29.93
C LEU A 383 -63.26 -76.22 29.59
N GLN A 384 -63.43 -77.27 28.82
CA GLN A 384 -64.77 -77.77 28.56
C GLN A 384 -65.36 -78.53 29.81
N PRO A 385 -66.66 -78.54 29.98
CA PRO A 385 -67.30 -79.24 31.08
C PRO A 385 -66.80 -80.69 31.24
N GLY A 386 -66.37 -81.07 32.48
CA GLY A 386 -65.84 -82.38 32.77
C GLY A 386 -64.40 -82.68 32.46
N ARG A 387 -63.65 -81.67 31.88
CA ARG A 387 -62.21 -81.77 31.59
C ARG A 387 -61.42 -81.08 32.69
N LYS A 388 -60.32 -81.71 33.13
CA LYS A 388 -59.47 -81.19 34.21
C LYS A 388 -58.21 -80.53 33.66
N PHE A 389 -57.86 -80.70 32.36
CA PHE A 389 -56.68 -80.20 31.75
C PHE A 389 -56.91 -79.99 30.23
N ALA A 390 -56.37 -78.89 29.66
CA ALA A 390 -56.35 -78.64 28.26
C ALA A 390 -54.97 -78.12 27.84
N LEU A 391 -54.49 -78.58 26.69
CA LEU A 391 -53.31 -78.05 26.01
C LEU A 391 -53.80 -77.32 24.79
N SER A 392 -53.24 -76.15 24.52
CA SER A 392 -53.60 -75.32 23.37
C SER A 392 -52.36 -74.83 22.66
N ALA A 393 -52.44 -74.63 21.34
CA ALA A 393 -51.48 -73.97 20.51
C ALA A 393 -52.16 -72.79 19.77
N GLY A 394 -51.54 -71.71 19.74
CA GLY A 394 -52.03 -70.47 19.07
C GLY A 394 -51.04 -69.95 18.05
N TYR A 395 -51.57 -69.36 17.01
CA TYR A 395 -50.82 -68.60 16.04
C TYR A 395 -51.32 -67.13 16.05
N GLY A 396 -50.42 -66.21 16.01
CA GLY A 396 -50.72 -64.78 15.94
C GLY A 396 -50.00 -64.11 14.78
N ASN A 397 -50.69 -63.26 14.07
CA ASN A 397 -50.10 -62.37 13.07
C ASN A 397 -50.48 -60.92 13.38
N PHE A 398 -49.48 -60.00 13.34
CA PHE A 398 -49.74 -58.58 13.47
C PHE A 398 -48.83 -57.77 12.50
N GLN A 399 -49.50 -57.17 11.56
CA GLN A 399 -48.84 -56.36 10.54
C GLN A 399 -47.67 -57.09 9.86
N GLY A 400 -47.85 -58.34 9.51
CA GLY A 400 -46.85 -59.18 8.85
C GLY A 400 -45.86 -59.89 9.77
N ALA A 401 -45.84 -59.59 11.06
CA ALA A 401 -45.01 -60.31 12.00
C ALA A 401 -45.85 -61.53 12.56
N ASN A 402 -45.20 -62.67 12.69
CA ASN A 402 -45.86 -63.98 13.06
C ASN A 402 -45.30 -64.53 14.36
N ALA A 403 -46.16 -65.27 15.08
CA ALA A 403 -45.75 -65.89 16.32
C ALA A 403 -46.51 -67.18 16.57
N PHE A 404 -45.91 -68.12 17.27
CA PHE A 404 -46.53 -69.28 17.81
C PHE A 404 -46.53 -69.26 19.34
N ALA A 405 -47.56 -69.74 19.93
CA ALA A 405 -47.65 -69.89 21.36
C ALA A 405 -48.23 -71.27 21.74
N ILE A 406 -47.82 -71.79 22.87
CA ILE A 406 -48.40 -72.99 23.53
C ILE A 406 -48.83 -72.60 24.91
N GLY A 407 -49.91 -73.27 25.40
CA GLY A 407 -50.41 -73.03 26.72
C GLY A 407 -51.13 -74.24 27.30
N ALA A 408 -51.19 -74.25 28.57
CA ALA A 408 -51.90 -75.26 29.35
C ALA A 408 -52.90 -74.61 30.29
N THR A 409 -54.07 -75.17 30.37
CA THR A 409 -55.12 -74.77 31.32
C THR A 409 -55.45 -75.97 32.20
N ALA A 410 -55.49 -75.78 33.51
CA ALA A 410 -55.74 -76.81 34.49
C ALA A 410 -56.81 -76.34 35.49
N LEU A 411 -57.71 -77.26 35.82
CA LEU A 411 -58.67 -77.10 36.95
C LEU A 411 -57.87 -77.33 38.24
N LEU A 412 -57.68 -76.28 39.03
CA LEU A 412 -56.92 -76.31 40.27
C LEU A 412 -57.77 -76.67 41.46
N TYR A 413 -59.05 -76.26 41.45
CA TYR A 413 -60.05 -76.58 42.47
C TYR A 413 -61.44 -76.54 41.85
N ASP A 414 -62.33 -77.48 42.33
CA ASP A 414 -63.73 -77.60 41.87
C ASP A 414 -64.63 -77.90 43.07
N SER A 415 -65.65 -77.08 43.24
CA SER A 415 -66.71 -77.26 44.23
C SER A 415 -68.07 -77.09 43.55
N LYS A 416 -69.20 -77.46 44.29
CA LYS A 416 -70.55 -77.26 43.70
C LYS A 416 -70.92 -75.77 43.45
N GLN A 417 -70.12 -74.81 43.97
CA GLN A 417 -70.47 -73.41 43.91
C GLN A 417 -69.47 -72.60 43.07
N TYR A 418 -68.17 -73.00 42.98
CA TYR A 418 -67.18 -72.35 42.20
C TYR A 418 -66.02 -73.26 41.81
N ALA A 419 -65.30 -72.88 40.75
CA ALA A 419 -64.07 -73.53 40.29
C ALA A 419 -62.96 -72.57 40.19
N ILE A 420 -61.73 -73.01 40.52
CA ILE A 420 -60.51 -72.23 40.30
C ILE A 420 -59.75 -72.88 39.13
N VAL A 421 -59.53 -72.13 38.11
CA VAL A 421 -58.78 -72.52 36.88
C VAL A 421 -57.53 -71.72 36.73
N GLY A 422 -56.35 -72.37 36.63
CA GLY A 422 -55.08 -71.77 36.33
C GLY A 422 -54.76 -72.03 34.86
N ASN A 423 -54.17 -71.00 34.23
CA ASN A 423 -53.59 -71.20 32.92
C ASN A 423 -52.21 -70.56 32.85
N VAL A 424 -51.31 -71.18 32.10
CA VAL A 424 -49.97 -70.72 31.80
C VAL A 424 -49.73 -70.93 30.31
N GLY A 425 -48.97 -70.04 29.71
CA GLY A 425 -48.63 -70.16 28.33
C GLY A 425 -47.41 -69.27 27.95
N GLY A 426 -46.76 -69.65 26.92
CA GLY A 426 -45.63 -68.88 26.37
C GLY A 426 -45.63 -68.97 24.84
N GLY A 427 -45.14 -67.94 24.23
CA GLY A 427 -45.00 -67.83 22.77
C GLY A 427 -43.71 -67.24 22.34
N VAL A 428 -43.34 -67.50 21.10
CA VAL A 428 -42.11 -66.96 20.43
C VAL A 428 -42.47 -66.35 19.09
N GLY A 429 -41.85 -65.26 18.77
CA GLY A 429 -41.91 -64.62 17.45
C GLY A 429 -41.06 -65.36 16.42
N LEU A 430 -41.47 -65.29 15.16
CA LEU A 430 -40.80 -66.00 14.09
C LEU A 430 -39.79 -65.05 13.35
N GLU A 431 -40.01 -63.76 13.32
CA GLU A 431 -39.17 -62.79 12.66
C GLU A 431 -38.05 -62.24 13.56
N ARG A 432 -38.29 -62.24 14.88
CA ARG A 432 -37.32 -61.77 15.89
C ARG A 432 -37.43 -62.77 17.12
N SER A 433 -36.32 -62.89 17.83
CA SER A 433 -36.23 -63.70 19.05
C SER A 433 -36.98 -63.06 20.23
N VAL A 434 -38.23 -62.70 20.03
CA VAL A 434 -39.09 -62.13 21.05
C VAL A 434 -39.89 -63.27 21.64
N ALA A 435 -39.74 -63.46 22.91
CA ALA A 435 -40.57 -64.47 23.66
C ALA A 435 -41.36 -63.77 24.72
N GLY A 436 -42.56 -64.27 24.98
CA GLY A 436 -43.42 -63.78 26.05
C GLY A 436 -44.15 -64.93 26.72
N GLY A 437 -44.44 -64.81 28.02
CA GLY A 437 -45.18 -65.71 28.77
C GLY A 437 -46.31 -65.05 29.54
N ARG A 438 -47.35 -65.79 29.81
CA ARG A 438 -48.48 -65.36 30.68
C ARG A 438 -48.87 -66.45 31.68
N GLY A 439 -49.33 -65.99 32.78
CA GLY A 439 -50.02 -66.82 33.75
C GLY A 439 -51.28 -66.12 34.25
N ALA A 440 -52.37 -66.87 34.45
CA ALA A 440 -53.56 -66.29 34.99
C ALA A 440 -54.28 -67.34 35.84
N VAL A 441 -54.95 -66.88 36.82
CA VAL A 441 -55.91 -67.72 37.66
C VAL A 441 -57.25 -67.06 37.52
N SER A 442 -58.29 -67.87 37.24
CA SER A 442 -59.68 -67.41 37.15
C SER A 442 -60.54 -68.14 38.13
N LEU A 443 -61.44 -67.44 38.75
CA LEU A 443 -62.52 -67.99 39.56
C LEU A 443 -63.76 -68.05 38.69
N GLN A 444 -64.37 -69.23 38.58
CA GLN A 444 -65.56 -69.47 37.77
C GLN A 444 -66.65 -69.95 38.71
N TRP A 445 -67.85 -69.38 38.60
CA TRP A 445 -69.05 -69.74 39.45
C TRP A 445 -70.28 -69.98 38.57
#